data_eab5d1b6fdcac7b82acdbe563def5ccb
#
_entry.id   eab5d1b6fdcac7b82acdbe563def5ccb
#
_cell.length_a   1.000
_cell.length_b   1.000
_cell.length_c   1.000
_cell.angle_alpha   90.00
_cell.angle_beta   90.00
_cell.angle_gamma   90.00
#
_symmetry.space_group_name_H-M   'P 1'
#
loop_
_entity.id
_entity.type
_entity.pdbx_description
1 polymer ?
#
loop_
_entity_poly.entity_id
_entity_poly.type
_entity_poly.pdbx_seq_one_letter_code
_entity_poly.pdbx_strand_id
1 'polypeptide(L)'
;MLSKREFLKAVVGLTTLVGTHSSLAKEAAQFPMKRTAIVYYSHSGNTRTVASRISALTAAPVFEIVPQTPYPNAYRPTTKQVREEMQKGYLPPIHAPSINLNDFDVLIIGTPTWWHHIARPVASWLSQTDLSGKVIMPFNTHGGGGLMQTRDDFVQMCPKSTVTQSLTVYGNGDSDLDEQILRWLKEANP
;
A
#
# COMPACT_ATOMS: atom_id res chain seq x y z
N MET A 1 59.97 1.84 11.27
CA MET A 1 59.80 2.21 9.86
C MET A 1 59.17 1.03 9.15
N LEU A 2 57.88 1.00 8.97
CA LEU A 2 57.16 -0.05 8.27
C LEU A 2 57.23 0.21 6.75
N SER A 3 57.58 -0.83 6.01
CA SER A 3 57.85 -0.78 4.57
C SER A 3 56.60 -0.51 3.76
N LYS A 4 56.72 0.24 2.67
CA LYS A 4 55.67 0.58 1.69
C LYS A 4 54.90 -0.64 1.10
N ARG A 5 55.31 -1.87 1.38
CA ARG A 5 54.68 -3.11 0.93
C ARG A 5 53.59 -3.66 1.84
N GLU A 6 53.48 -3.20 3.06
CA GLU A 6 52.46 -3.66 4.01
C GLU A 6 51.21 -2.76 4.00
N PHE A 7 51.29 -1.56 3.42
CA PHE A 7 50.13 -0.65 3.33
C PHE A 7 49.16 -0.99 2.19
N LEU A 8 49.50 -1.94 1.31
CA LEU A 8 48.69 -2.30 0.15
C LEU A 8 47.80 -3.54 0.40
N LYS A 9 47.84 -4.17 1.62
CA LYS A 9 47.03 -5.35 1.90
C LYS A 9 45.81 -5.07 2.82
N ALA A 10 45.59 -3.83 3.21
CA ALA A 10 44.51 -3.45 4.13
C ALA A 10 43.34 -2.70 3.45
N VAL A 11 43.30 -2.65 2.11
CA VAL A 11 42.22 -1.95 1.36
C VAL A 11 41.43 -2.90 0.43
N VAL A 12 41.38 -4.18 0.74
CA VAL A 12 40.54 -5.16 0.00
C VAL A 12 39.57 -5.84 0.97
N GLY A 13 38.73 -5.05 1.60
CA GLY A 13 37.76 -5.60 2.58
C GLY A 13 36.53 -4.73 2.82
N LEU A 14 36.25 -3.74 1.99
CA LEU A 14 35.10 -2.86 2.22
C LEU A 14 34.36 -2.45 0.93
N THR A 15 34.02 -3.41 0.08
CA THR A 15 33.26 -3.12 -1.16
C THR A 15 32.19 -4.17 -1.46
N THR A 16 31.43 -4.67 -0.50
CA THR A 16 30.32 -5.60 -0.78
C THR A 16 29.00 -5.24 -0.12
N LEU A 17 28.82 -4.05 0.46
CA LEU A 17 27.52 -3.63 1.03
C LEU A 17 26.81 -2.49 0.28
N VAL A 18 27.33 -1.99 -0.83
CA VAL A 18 26.71 -0.91 -1.62
C VAL A 18 25.91 -1.47 -2.81
N GLY A 19 26.04 -2.76 -3.11
CA GLY A 19 25.46 -3.37 -4.33
C GLY A 19 23.98 -3.67 -4.27
N THR A 20 23.40 -3.94 -3.08
CA THR A 20 22.02 -4.41 -2.97
C THR A 20 20.98 -3.29 -3.08
N HIS A 21 21.25 -2.13 -2.49
CA HIS A 21 20.32 -0.98 -2.62
C HIS A 21 20.31 -0.39 -4.03
N SER A 22 21.43 -0.45 -4.76
CA SER A 22 21.52 0.03 -6.12
C SER A 22 20.81 -0.87 -7.12
N SER A 23 20.74 -2.18 -6.89
CA SER A 23 20.02 -3.13 -7.75
C SER A 23 18.50 -3.01 -7.55
N LEU A 24 18.02 -2.87 -6.33
CA LEU A 24 16.60 -2.68 -6.00
C LEU A 24 16.07 -1.34 -6.56
N ALA A 25 16.84 -0.24 -6.42
CA ALA A 25 16.49 1.04 -7.00
C ALA A 25 16.50 1.03 -8.54
N LYS A 26 17.41 0.26 -9.15
CA LYS A 26 17.48 0.09 -10.60
C LYS A 26 16.36 -0.80 -11.13
N GLU A 27 15.92 -1.79 -10.36
CA GLU A 27 14.79 -2.65 -10.69
C GLU A 27 13.45 -1.90 -10.52
N ALA A 28 13.32 -1.04 -9.51
CA ALA A 28 12.17 -0.13 -9.35
C ALA A 28 12.07 0.89 -10.49
N ALA A 29 13.20 1.41 -10.98
CA ALA A 29 13.23 2.30 -12.15
C ALA A 29 12.85 1.61 -13.47
N GLN A 30 12.74 0.29 -13.51
CA GLN A 30 12.28 -0.49 -14.67
C GLN A 30 10.76 -0.70 -14.70
N PHE A 31 10.03 -0.34 -13.64
CA PHE A 31 8.57 -0.32 -13.67
C PHE A 31 8.11 1.01 -14.28
N PRO A 32 7.65 1.05 -15.54
CA PRO A 32 7.03 2.24 -16.09
C PRO A 32 5.63 2.40 -15.44
N MET A 33 5.61 2.82 -14.18
CA MET A 33 4.37 3.16 -13.48
C MET A 33 3.81 4.46 -14.03
N LYS A 34 3.40 4.41 -15.32
CA LYS A 34 2.81 5.55 -15.99
C LYS A 34 1.53 5.93 -15.27
N ARG A 35 1.44 7.20 -14.86
CA ARG A 35 0.21 7.78 -14.34
C ARG A 35 -0.41 6.95 -13.21
N THR A 36 0.39 6.62 -12.19
CA THR A 36 -0.03 5.84 -11.02
C THR A 36 -0.08 6.70 -9.78
N ALA A 37 -1.10 6.53 -8.94
CA ALA A 37 -1.21 7.12 -7.62
C ALA A 37 -1.50 6.04 -6.57
N ILE A 38 -1.11 6.32 -5.32
CA ILE A 38 -1.41 5.50 -4.16
C ILE A 38 -2.46 6.23 -3.32
N VAL A 39 -3.60 5.58 -3.08
CA VAL A 39 -4.66 6.08 -2.21
C VAL A 39 -4.85 5.09 -1.07
N TYR A 40 -4.87 5.52 0.19
CA TYR A 40 -4.99 4.58 1.29
C TYR A 40 -5.70 5.18 2.50
N TYR A 41 -6.19 4.30 3.36
CA TYR A 41 -6.55 4.59 4.75
C TYR A 41 -5.67 3.79 5.69
N SER A 42 -5.25 4.40 6.79
CA SER A 42 -4.49 3.73 7.85
C SER A 42 -4.98 4.14 9.23
N HIS A 43 -5.27 3.15 10.10
CA HIS A 43 -5.67 3.41 11.48
C HIS A 43 -4.47 3.37 12.44
N SER A 44 -3.70 2.29 12.42
CA SER A 44 -2.56 2.05 13.32
C SER A 44 -1.20 2.48 12.73
N GLY A 45 -1.17 2.97 11.49
CA GLY A 45 0.07 3.28 10.79
C GLY A 45 0.58 2.17 9.86
N ASN A 46 0.12 0.93 10.00
CA ASN A 46 0.60 -0.20 9.19
C ASN A 46 0.42 0.02 7.69
N THR A 47 -0.79 0.35 7.26
CA THR A 47 -1.10 0.61 5.84
C THR A 47 -0.32 1.81 5.31
N ARG A 48 -0.11 2.86 6.13
CA ARG A 48 0.71 4.02 5.78
C ARG A 48 2.17 3.62 5.53
N THR A 49 2.73 2.74 6.37
CA THR A 49 4.10 2.23 6.20
C THR A 49 4.24 1.51 4.86
N VAL A 50 3.31 0.60 4.53
CA VAL A 50 3.33 -0.14 3.26
C VAL A 50 3.14 0.83 2.08
N ALA A 51 2.20 1.79 2.15
CA ALA A 51 2.01 2.81 1.13
C ALA A 51 3.28 3.64 0.87
N SER A 52 3.99 4.02 1.93
CA SER A 52 5.25 4.76 1.84
C SER A 52 6.36 3.93 1.18
N ARG A 53 6.43 2.62 1.47
CA ARG A 53 7.38 1.71 0.82
C ARG A 53 7.08 1.54 -0.67
N ILE A 54 5.81 1.37 -1.03
CA ILE A 54 5.39 1.32 -2.44
C ILE A 54 5.76 2.63 -3.16
N SER A 55 5.49 3.78 -2.54
CA SER A 55 5.87 5.09 -3.08
C SER A 55 7.38 5.22 -3.28
N ALA A 56 8.19 4.78 -2.32
CA ALA A 56 9.65 4.82 -2.43
C ALA A 56 10.18 3.96 -3.60
N LEU A 57 9.51 2.84 -3.91
CA LEU A 57 9.90 1.93 -5.00
C LEU A 57 9.36 2.36 -6.37
N THR A 58 8.27 3.13 -6.41
CA THR A 58 7.55 3.46 -7.67
C THR A 58 7.57 4.94 -8.02
N ALA A 59 7.95 5.80 -7.09
CA ALA A 59 7.81 7.27 -7.15
C ALA A 59 6.35 7.75 -7.32
N ALA A 60 5.34 6.89 -7.13
CA ALA A 60 3.94 7.25 -7.21
C ALA A 60 3.54 8.19 -6.03
N PRO A 61 2.80 9.27 -6.29
CA PRO A 61 2.31 10.16 -5.23
C PRO A 61 1.31 9.45 -4.32
N VAL A 62 1.28 9.87 -3.06
CA VAL A 62 0.51 9.22 -1.99
C VAL A 62 -0.59 10.15 -1.48
N PHE A 63 -1.80 9.62 -1.35
CA PHE A 63 -3.00 10.32 -0.90
C PHE A 63 -3.68 9.54 0.22
N GLU A 64 -3.88 10.17 1.38
CA GLU A 64 -4.52 9.53 2.53
C GLU A 64 -6.01 9.88 2.60
N ILE A 65 -6.84 8.88 2.83
CA ILE A 65 -8.25 9.03 3.17
C ILE A 65 -8.34 9.28 4.67
N VAL A 66 -8.97 10.37 5.09
CA VAL A 66 -9.08 10.75 6.50
C VAL A 66 -10.56 10.77 6.92
N PRO A 67 -11.00 9.94 7.88
CA PRO A 67 -12.34 10.05 8.45
C PRO A 67 -12.55 11.42 9.10
N GLN A 68 -13.72 12.04 8.93
CA GLN A 68 -14.04 13.30 9.60
C GLN A 68 -14.07 13.15 11.12
N THR A 69 -14.53 11.99 11.60
CA THR A 69 -14.43 11.61 13.00
C THR A 69 -13.46 10.44 13.13
N PRO A 70 -12.31 10.62 13.81
CA PRO A 70 -11.35 9.55 14.01
C PRO A 70 -11.96 8.36 14.75
N TYR A 71 -11.57 7.15 14.37
CA TYR A 71 -11.89 5.95 15.13
C TYR A 71 -11.12 5.93 16.47
N PRO A 72 -11.68 5.28 17.51
CA PRO A 72 -10.98 5.12 18.79
C PRO A 72 -9.62 4.44 18.61
N ASN A 73 -8.59 4.86 19.36
CA ASN A 73 -7.26 4.23 19.27
C ASN A 73 -7.23 2.80 19.85
N ALA A 74 -8.12 2.51 20.81
CA ALA A 74 -8.18 1.21 21.48
C ALA A 74 -8.88 0.16 20.59
N TYR A 75 -8.31 -1.04 20.50
CA TYR A 75 -8.76 -2.12 19.61
C TYR A 75 -10.25 -2.49 19.80
N ARG A 76 -10.68 -2.75 21.05
CA ARG A 76 -12.07 -3.18 21.32
C ARG A 76 -13.13 -2.13 20.97
N PRO A 77 -13.00 -0.84 21.35
CA PRO A 77 -13.91 0.20 20.90
C PRO A 77 -13.98 0.34 19.39
N THR A 78 -12.81 0.30 18.69
CA THR A 78 -12.76 0.38 17.24
C THR A 78 -13.50 -0.78 16.59
N THR A 79 -13.20 -2.02 16.99
CA THR A 79 -13.86 -3.21 16.42
C THR A 79 -15.36 -3.23 16.68
N LYS A 80 -15.82 -2.75 17.84
CA LYS A 80 -17.24 -2.61 18.14
C LYS A 80 -17.91 -1.60 17.19
N GLN A 81 -17.34 -0.40 17.09
CA GLN A 81 -17.88 0.65 16.21
C GLN A 81 -17.95 0.17 14.75
N VAL A 82 -16.87 -0.39 14.22
CA VAL A 82 -16.83 -0.90 12.84
C VAL A 82 -17.89 -1.98 12.60
N ARG A 83 -18.08 -2.89 13.56
CA ARG A 83 -19.12 -3.92 13.47
C ARG A 83 -20.52 -3.31 13.40
N GLU A 84 -20.79 -2.30 14.21
CA GLU A 84 -22.08 -1.59 14.19
C GLU A 84 -22.30 -0.83 12.88
N GLU A 85 -21.26 -0.19 12.36
CA GLU A 85 -21.27 0.48 11.05
C GLU A 85 -21.58 -0.50 9.92
N MET A 86 -20.93 -1.67 9.92
CA MET A 86 -21.18 -2.72 8.92
C MET A 86 -22.60 -3.26 8.98
N GLN A 87 -23.12 -3.54 10.18
CA GLN A 87 -24.50 -4.03 10.38
C GLN A 87 -25.55 -3.04 9.87
N LYS A 88 -25.27 -1.74 9.97
CA LYS A 88 -26.16 -0.66 9.51
C LYS A 88 -25.90 -0.26 8.05
N GLY A 89 -24.93 -0.84 7.37
CA GLY A 89 -24.47 -0.37 6.06
C GLY A 89 -23.94 1.07 6.08
N TYR A 90 -23.53 1.57 7.26
CA TYR A 90 -23.09 2.94 7.43
C TYR A 90 -21.71 3.16 6.84
N LEU A 91 -21.57 4.21 6.05
CA LEU A 91 -20.31 4.71 5.49
C LEU A 91 -19.95 6.02 6.20
N PRO A 92 -18.84 6.07 6.95
CA PRO A 92 -18.48 7.26 7.69
C PRO A 92 -18.11 8.42 6.74
N PRO A 93 -18.47 9.67 7.06
CA PRO A 93 -18.01 10.81 6.31
C PRO A 93 -16.48 10.95 6.39
N ILE A 94 -15.89 11.32 5.26
CA ILE A 94 -14.43 11.44 5.12
C ILE A 94 -14.05 12.84 4.60
N HIS A 95 -12.83 13.25 4.86
CA HIS A 95 -12.11 14.22 4.06
C HIS A 95 -11.52 13.46 2.87
N ALA A 96 -12.13 13.62 1.71
CA ALA A 96 -11.63 12.97 0.50
C ALA A 96 -10.23 13.52 0.16
N PRO A 97 -9.30 12.65 -0.29
CA PRO A 97 -7.99 13.10 -0.71
C PRO A 97 -8.11 14.05 -1.92
N SER A 98 -7.29 15.11 -1.92
CA SER A 98 -7.23 16.06 -3.04
C SER A 98 -6.42 15.46 -4.19
N ILE A 99 -7.07 14.59 -4.96
CA ILE A 99 -6.49 13.89 -6.11
C ILE A 99 -7.29 14.24 -7.37
N ASN A 100 -6.59 14.63 -8.43
CA ASN A 100 -7.20 14.71 -9.76
C ASN A 100 -7.08 13.35 -10.46
N LEU A 101 -8.15 12.59 -10.48
CA LEU A 101 -8.16 11.24 -11.04
C LEU A 101 -7.88 11.19 -12.55
N ASN A 102 -8.03 12.28 -13.28
CA ASN A 102 -7.71 12.34 -14.72
C ASN A 102 -6.19 12.24 -14.99
N ASP A 103 -5.37 12.48 -13.97
CA ASP A 103 -3.91 12.41 -14.09
C ASP A 103 -3.39 10.96 -13.97
N PHE A 104 -4.25 10.01 -13.57
CA PHE A 104 -3.85 8.64 -13.23
C PHE A 104 -4.71 7.60 -13.95
N ASP A 105 -4.06 6.59 -14.49
CA ASP A 105 -4.72 5.43 -15.11
C ASP A 105 -4.74 4.23 -14.15
N VAL A 106 -3.76 4.16 -13.25
CA VAL A 106 -3.61 3.11 -12.24
C VAL A 106 -3.73 3.69 -10.83
N LEU A 107 -4.52 3.07 -9.99
CA LEU A 107 -4.66 3.41 -8.57
C LEU A 107 -4.26 2.22 -7.72
N ILE A 108 -3.19 2.38 -6.96
CA ILE A 108 -2.82 1.45 -5.89
C ILE A 108 -3.64 1.84 -4.67
N ILE A 109 -4.55 0.96 -4.21
CA ILE A 109 -5.47 1.30 -3.12
C ILE A 109 -5.21 0.45 -1.90
N GLY A 110 -4.87 1.11 -0.78
CA GLY A 110 -4.50 0.49 0.48
C GLY A 110 -5.56 0.54 1.56
N THR A 111 -5.77 -0.59 2.26
CA THR A 111 -6.75 -0.73 3.33
C THR A 111 -6.26 -1.63 4.45
N PRO A 112 -6.54 -1.37 5.73
CA PRO A 112 -6.50 -2.43 6.72
C PRO A 112 -7.69 -3.39 6.52
N THR A 113 -7.48 -4.69 6.78
CA THR A 113 -8.58 -5.68 6.78
C THR A 113 -9.37 -5.55 8.08
N TRP A 114 -10.61 -5.11 8.00
CA TRP A 114 -11.52 -4.95 9.14
C TRP A 114 -12.73 -5.87 8.99
N TRP A 115 -12.91 -6.80 9.95
CA TRP A 115 -14.01 -7.77 9.89
C TRP A 115 -14.12 -8.46 8.51
N HIS A 116 -12.98 -8.89 7.96
CA HIS A 116 -12.84 -9.58 6.68
C HIS A 116 -12.99 -8.69 5.43
N HIS A 117 -13.32 -7.43 5.58
CA HIS A 117 -13.62 -6.48 4.51
C HIS A 117 -12.63 -5.30 4.47
N ILE A 118 -12.73 -4.50 3.42
CA ILE A 118 -12.04 -3.21 3.36
C ILE A 118 -12.53 -2.30 4.50
N ALA A 119 -11.64 -1.44 5.00
CA ALA A 119 -12.00 -0.48 6.04
C ALA A 119 -13.10 0.48 5.57
N ARG A 120 -14.02 0.82 6.47
CA ARG A 120 -15.18 1.66 6.16
C ARG A 120 -14.83 3.01 5.50
N PRO A 121 -13.74 3.72 5.88
CA PRO A 121 -13.32 4.93 5.18
C PRO A 121 -12.94 4.70 3.71
N VAL A 122 -12.34 3.54 3.37
CA VAL A 122 -12.04 3.17 1.98
C VAL A 122 -13.35 2.94 1.23
N ALA A 123 -14.27 2.19 1.82
CA ALA A 123 -15.60 1.98 1.24
C ALA A 123 -16.36 3.31 1.02
N SER A 124 -16.25 4.27 1.96
CA SER A 124 -16.81 5.61 1.81
C SER A 124 -16.24 6.35 0.60
N TRP A 125 -14.91 6.29 0.43
CA TRP A 125 -14.27 6.93 -0.71
C TRP A 125 -14.68 6.30 -2.04
N LEU A 126 -14.68 4.97 -2.12
CA LEU A 126 -15.10 4.24 -3.33
C LEU A 126 -16.56 4.51 -3.71
N SER A 127 -17.45 4.65 -2.72
CA SER A 127 -18.89 4.88 -2.98
C SER A 127 -19.20 6.24 -3.60
N GLN A 128 -18.31 7.21 -3.46
CA GLN A 128 -18.48 8.58 -3.97
C GLN A 128 -17.50 8.96 -5.09
N THR A 129 -16.72 7.98 -5.58
CA THR A 129 -15.66 8.22 -6.55
C THR A 129 -15.87 7.36 -7.80
N ASP A 130 -15.94 8.00 -8.96
CA ASP A 130 -15.98 7.25 -10.22
C ASP A 130 -14.59 6.82 -10.66
N LEU A 131 -14.35 5.52 -10.62
CA LEU A 131 -13.10 4.88 -11.04
C LEU A 131 -13.24 4.11 -12.35
N SER A 132 -14.29 4.42 -13.14
CA SER A 132 -14.54 3.75 -14.43
C SER A 132 -13.34 3.82 -15.37
N GLY A 133 -12.98 2.67 -15.95
CA GLY A 133 -11.88 2.53 -16.90
C GLY A 133 -10.47 2.53 -16.26
N LYS A 134 -10.38 2.62 -14.93
CA LYS A 134 -9.09 2.58 -14.24
C LYS A 134 -8.67 1.16 -13.88
N VAL A 135 -7.38 0.97 -13.72
CA VAL A 135 -6.80 -0.23 -13.11
C VAL A 135 -6.64 0.02 -11.62
N ILE A 136 -7.20 -0.87 -10.80
CA ILE A 136 -7.09 -0.87 -9.35
C ILE A 136 -6.14 -2.00 -8.94
N MET A 137 -5.06 -1.63 -8.28
CA MET A 137 -4.08 -2.55 -7.69
C MET A 137 -4.25 -2.51 -6.16
N PRO A 138 -5.01 -3.44 -5.57
CA PRO A 138 -5.29 -3.38 -4.13
C PRO A 138 -4.12 -3.88 -3.31
N PHE A 139 -3.92 -3.29 -2.12
CA PHE A 139 -3.15 -3.92 -1.07
C PHE A 139 -3.87 -3.83 0.27
N ASN A 140 -3.66 -4.83 1.12
CA ASN A 140 -4.24 -4.81 2.45
C ASN A 140 -3.20 -5.15 3.53
N THR A 141 -3.39 -4.58 4.72
CA THR A 141 -2.64 -4.93 5.92
C THR A 141 -3.57 -5.60 6.93
N HIS A 142 -3.07 -6.61 7.65
CA HIS A 142 -3.89 -7.36 8.59
C HIS A 142 -3.10 -7.78 9.84
N GLY A 143 -3.82 -8.06 10.93
CA GLY A 143 -3.25 -8.59 12.18
C GLY A 143 -3.44 -10.10 12.37
N GLY A 144 -3.55 -10.88 11.26
CA GLY A 144 -3.74 -12.33 11.28
C GLY A 144 -4.84 -12.87 10.36
N GLY A 145 -5.76 -12.02 9.88
CA GLY A 145 -6.88 -12.44 9.02
C GLY A 145 -6.50 -12.71 7.55
N GLY A 146 -5.42 -12.15 7.05
CA GLY A 146 -5.05 -12.27 5.63
C GLY A 146 -5.89 -11.41 4.69
N LEU A 147 -6.01 -11.84 3.44
CA LEU A 147 -6.73 -11.13 2.37
C LEU A 147 -8.24 -11.07 2.61
N MET A 148 -8.85 -12.18 3.02
CA MET A 148 -10.30 -12.35 3.20
C MET A 148 -11.10 -11.85 1.98
N GLN A 149 -12.19 -11.07 2.16
CA GLN A 149 -13.01 -10.51 1.10
C GLN A 149 -12.51 -9.15 0.57
N THR A 150 -11.39 -8.62 1.06
CA THR A 150 -10.98 -7.25 0.71
C THR A 150 -10.85 -7.03 -0.79
N ARG A 151 -10.33 -8.00 -1.56
CA ARG A 151 -10.26 -7.88 -3.03
C ARG A 151 -11.63 -7.92 -3.67
N ASP A 152 -12.51 -8.79 -3.20
CA ASP A 152 -13.86 -8.94 -3.74
C ASP A 152 -14.71 -7.70 -3.48
N ASP A 153 -14.49 -7.02 -2.35
CA ASP A 153 -15.10 -5.71 -2.08
C ASP A 153 -14.71 -4.67 -3.14
N PHE A 154 -13.42 -4.62 -3.56
CA PHE A 154 -13.00 -3.74 -4.65
C PHE A 154 -13.68 -4.11 -5.98
N VAL A 155 -13.79 -5.39 -6.31
CA VAL A 155 -14.47 -5.85 -7.53
C VAL A 155 -15.95 -5.44 -7.51
N GLN A 156 -16.62 -5.59 -6.38
CA GLN A 156 -18.04 -5.24 -6.23
C GLN A 156 -18.27 -3.73 -6.27
N MET A 157 -17.42 -2.95 -5.60
CA MET A 157 -17.59 -1.50 -5.52
C MET A 157 -17.10 -0.75 -6.76
N CYS A 158 -16.24 -1.37 -7.57
CA CYS A 158 -15.66 -0.77 -8.77
C CYS A 158 -15.92 -1.63 -10.03
N PRO A 159 -17.20 -1.89 -10.38
CA PRO A 159 -17.55 -2.86 -11.43
C PRO A 159 -17.13 -2.44 -12.84
N LYS A 160 -16.76 -1.18 -13.03
CA LYS A 160 -16.28 -0.63 -14.31
C LYS A 160 -14.75 -0.46 -14.36
N SER A 161 -14.05 -0.97 -13.37
CA SER A 161 -12.59 -0.94 -13.26
C SER A 161 -12.00 -2.33 -13.42
N THR A 162 -10.73 -2.42 -13.79
CA THR A 162 -9.98 -3.67 -13.75
C THR A 162 -9.31 -3.81 -12.39
N VAL A 163 -9.67 -4.83 -11.61
CA VAL A 163 -9.09 -5.07 -10.28
C VAL A 163 -8.09 -6.22 -10.36
N THR A 164 -6.82 -5.94 -10.10
CA THR A 164 -5.73 -6.93 -10.16
C THR A 164 -5.66 -7.83 -8.92
N GLN A 165 -4.63 -8.67 -8.82
CA GLN A 165 -4.32 -9.41 -7.61
C GLN A 165 -3.90 -8.45 -6.48
N SER A 166 -4.18 -8.81 -5.24
CA SER A 166 -3.91 -7.98 -4.06
C SER A 166 -2.57 -8.35 -3.43
N LEU A 167 -1.80 -7.34 -3.01
CA LEU A 167 -0.71 -7.53 -2.06
C LEU A 167 -1.30 -7.62 -0.65
N THR A 168 -0.98 -8.69 0.09
CA THR A 168 -1.46 -8.91 1.46
C THR A 168 -0.28 -8.92 2.42
N VAL A 169 -0.27 -8.01 3.40
CA VAL A 169 0.86 -7.78 4.31
C VAL A 169 0.43 -7.96 5.76
N TYR A 170 1.15 -8.79 6.51
CA TYR A 170 0.97 -8.89 7.96
C TYR A 170 1.58 -7.66 8.66
N GLY A 171 0.80 -7.02 9.55
CA GLY A 171 1.26 -5.82 10.25
C GLY A 171 1.66 -4.71 9.28
N ASN A 172 2.87 -4.23 9.40
CA ASN A 172 3.51 -3.25 8.52
C ASN A 172 4.59 -3.85 7.60
N GLY A 173 4.67 -5.18 7.55
CA GLY A 173 5.63 -5.95 6.77
C GLY A 173 6.93 -6.26 7.51
N ASP A 174 7.60 -7.29 7.04
CA ASP A 174 8.89 -7.77 7.53
C ASP A 174 10.06 -7.26 6.65
N SER A 175 11.25 -7.80 6.89
CA SER A 175 12.49 -7.42 6.18
C SER A 175 12.46 -7.66 4.67
N ASP A 176 11.59 -8.54 4.18
CA ASP A 176 11.40 -8.89 2.76
C ASP A 176 10.23 -8.12 2.09
N LEU A 177 9.65 -7.11 2.77
CA LEU A 177 8.50 -6.35 2.26
C LEU A 177 8.77 -5.75 0.87
N ASP A 178 9.97 -5.22 0.62
CA ASP A 178 10.30 -4.63 -0.67
C ASP A 178 10.31 -5.68 -1.79
N GLU A 179 10.80 -6.88 -1.51
CA GLU A 179 10.79 -7.98 -2.48
C GLU A 179 9.35 -8.45 -2.76
N GLN A 180 8.49 -8.51 -1.73
CA GLN A 180 7.07 -8.82 -1.90
C GLN A 180 6.37 -7.76 -2.76
N ILE A 181 6.62 -6.47 -2.50
CA ILE A 181 6.06 -5.37 -3.30
C ILE A 181 6.53 -5.47 -4.76
N LEU A 182 7.83 -5.63 -5.01
CA LEU A 182 8.37 -5.72 -6.37
C LEU A 182 7.81 -6.92 -7.14
N ARG A 183 7.67 -8.08 -6.50
CA ARG A 183 7.03 -9.26 -7.08
C ARG A 183 5.59 -8.98 -7.46
N TRP A 184 4.81 -8.44 -6.52
CA TRP A 184 3.41 -8.09 -6.74
C TRP A 184 3.24 -7.07 -7.88
N LEU A 185 4.08 -6.02 -7.94
CA LEU A 185 4.05 -5.05 -9.02
C LEU A 185 4.31 -5.69 -10.40
N LYS A 186 5.20 -6.68 -10.48
CA LYS A 186 5.47 -7.44 -11.72
C LYS A 186 4.27 -8.30 -12.14
N GLU A 187 3.67 -8.99 -11.18
CA GLU A 187 2.54 -9.91 -11.43
C GLU A 187 1.23 -9.17 -11.73
N ALA A 188 1.03 -8.02 -11.11
CA ALA A 188 -0.20 -7.23 -11.26
C ALA A 188 -0.13 -6.21 -12.40
N ASN A 189 1.01 -6.08 -13.08
CA ASN A 189 1.19 -5.13 -14.19
C ASN A 189 0.21 -5.47 -15.32
N PRO A 190 -0.75 -4.56 -15.64
CA PRO A 190 -1.78 -4.79 -16.66
C PRO A 190 -1.24 -4.66 -18.08
#